data_1113a493cd64ff142fdc136333467786
#
_entry.id   1113a493cd64ff142fdc136333467786
#
_cell.length_a   1.000
_cell.length_b   1.000
_cell.length_c   1.000
_cell.angle_alpha   90.00
_cell.angle_beta   90.00
_cell.angle_gamma   90.00
#
_symmetry.space_group_name_H-M   'P 1'
#
loop_
_entity.id
_entity.type
_entity.pdbx_description
1 polymer ?
#
loop_
_entity_poly.entity_id
_entity_poly.type
_entity_poly.pdbx_seq_one_letter_code
_entity_poly.pdbx_strand_id
1 'polypeptide(L)'
;MLASCSSKRERVVTPYGSVLDSVTVTEEFDLPDIQTSGELIMATLSGPQTYYDYHGKQLGTQYLICQHFADSLGVRLRVEVCRDSIELARRLEEDEVDLVAWATPGHIQVGKEKHELSEEFKSWYRPSLIEEVRKEETALLTTKKVRRRVFSPMLDAKGGIISHYDHYFMTYSRDIRWDWRLLAAQCYQESTFDPRAVSFVGAKGLMQIMPGTADHLGVPRSKLYDPETNIAAAVKYIAELQRSFADIRDHYERTNFVLASYNGGTHHIRDAMELAKRDGRNPHRWADVSTYVLKLASPQYYNDPLVKYGYMRGSETVDYVSKIRQRHAGYQGVKTPHMGFHPSQPRKADKRKNKYDI
;
A
#
# COMPACT_ATOMS: atom_id res chain seq x y z
N MET A 1 -17.74 -17.51 -49.57
CA MET A 1 -16.42 -18.12 -49.93
C MET A 1 -15.74 -18.46 -48.63
N LEU A 2 -15.71 -19.74 -48.29
CA LEU A 2 -15.04 -20.25 -47.08
C LEU A 2 -13.57 -20.44 -47.46
N ALA A 3 -12.68 -19.67 -46.84
CA ALA A 3 -11.24 -19.89 -46.94
C ALA A 3 -10.84 -20.93 -45.88
N SER A 4 -10.56 -22.14 -46.35
CA SER A 4 -9.98 -23.23 -45.57
C SER A 4 -8.50 -22.92 -45.37
N CYS A 5 -8.08 -22.65 -44.15
CA CYS A 5 -6.67 -22.68 -43.77
C CYS A 5 -6.24 -24.12 -43.65
N SER A 6 -5.56 -24.65 -44.71
CA SER A 6 -4.85 -25.93 -44.63
C SER A 6 -3.49 -25.70 -43.98
N SER A 7 -3.26 -26.28 -42.82
CA SER A 7 -1.92 -26.39 -42.21
C SER A 7 -1.03 -27.26 -43.12
N LYS A 8 0.05 -26.67 -43.63
CA LYS A 8 1.10 -27.43 -44.35
C LYS A 8 1.84 -28.31 -43.32
N ARG A 9 1.68 -29.61 -43.44
CA ARG A 9 2.52 -30.58 -42.73
C ARG A 9 3.91 -30.60 -43.39
N GLU A 10 4.91 -30.13 -42.72
CA GLU A 10 6.33 -30.37 -43.14
C GLU A 10 6.73 -31.75 -42.69
N ARG A 11 7.15 -32.56 -43.66
CA ARG A 11 7.73 -33.91 -43.42
C ARG A 11 9.22 -33.77 -43.29
N VAL A 12 9.72 -34.01 -42.07
CA VAL A 12 11.19 -34.13 -41.87
C VAL A 12 11.59 -35.57 -42.08
N VAL A 13 12.42 -35.81 -43.10
CA VAL A 13 13.00 -37.16 -43.41
C VAL A 13 14.33 -37.21 -42.69
N THR A 14 14.50 -38.18 -41.80
CA THR A 14 15.79 -38.42 -41.13
C THR A 14 16.82 -39.00 -42.09
N PRO A 15 18.15 -38.90 -41.85
CA PRO A 15 19.20 -39.49 -42.71
C PRO A 15 19.10 -40.99 -42.90
N TYR A 16 18.25 -41.67 -42.15
CA TYR A 16 18.02 -43.14 -42.22
C TYR A 16 16.63 -43.49 -42.81
N GLY A 17 15.96 -42.54 -43.49
CA GLY A 17 14.75 -42.81 -44.27
C GLY A 17 13.48 -43.03 -43.46
N SER A 18 13.47 -42.79 -42.15
CA SER A 18 12.24 -42.78 -41.35
C SER A 18 11.55 -41.43 -41.43
N VAL A 19 10.28 -41.42 -41.77
CA VAL A 19 9.43 -40.24 -41.78
C VAL A 19 8.95 -40.06 -40.33
N LEU A 20 9.47 -39.06 -39.64
CA LEU A 20 8.87 -38.60 -38.40
C LEU A 20 7.74 -37.63 -38.77
N ASP A 21 6.52 -38.01 -38.56
CA ASP A 21 5.44 -37.05 -38.46
C ASP A 21 5.74 -36.16 -37.23
N SER A 22 6.34 -35.00 -37.46
CA SER A 22 6.37 -33.99 -36.41
C SER A 22 4.93 -33.54 -36.15
N VAL A 23 4.28 -34.19 -35.20
CA VAL A 23 3.21 -33.55 -34.49
C VAL A 23 3.89 -32.37 -33.81
N THR A 24 3.75 -31.19 -34.36
CA THR A 24 3.93 -29.97 -33.59
C THR A 24 2.80 -29.98 -32.55
N VAL A 25 3.05 -30.69 -31.45
CA VAL A 25 2.35 -30.39 -30.21
C VAL A 25 2.83 -29.00 -29.88
N THR A 26 2.07 -28.02 -30.22
CA THR A 26 2.14 -26.74 -29.51
C THR A 26 1.77 -27.14 -28.09
N GLU A 27 2.77 -27.35 -27.24
CA GLU A 27 2.55 -27.48 -25.81
C GLU A 27 1.93 -26.13 -25.41
N GLU A 28 0.61 -26.13 -25.28
CA GLU A 28 -0.13 -24.99 -24.78
C GLU A 28 0.31 -24.80 -23.33
N PHE A 29 0.76 -23.58 -23.01
CA PHE A 29 1.16 -23.21 -21.65
C PHE A 29 -0.05 -23.28 -20.73
N ASP A 30 -0.09 -24.21 -19.77
CA ASP A 30 -1.24 -24.45 -18.89
C ASP A 30 -0.79 -24.70 -17.43
N LEU A 31 -1.64 -25.25 -16.60
CA LEU A 31 -1.42 -25.44 -15.16
C LEU A 31 -0.08 -26.06 -14.77
N PRO A 32 0.45 -27.12 -15.43
CA PRO A 32 1.75 -27.69 -15.09
C PRO A 32 2.91 -26.69 -15.29
N ASP A 33 2.82 -25.86 -16.32
CA ASP A 33 3.84 -24.84 -16.62
C ASP A 33 3.79 -23.70 -15.62
N ILE A 34 2.58 -23.28 -15.21
CA ILE A 34 2.36 -22.29 -14.15
C ILE A 34 2.95 -22.79 -12.84
N GLN A 35 2.71 -24.05 -12.47
CA GLN A 35 3.28 -24.66 -11.27
C GLN A 35 4.82 -24.76 -11.35
N THR A 36 5.35 -25.07 -12.51
CA THR A 36 6.79 -25.17 -12.74
C THR A 36 7.48 -23.81 -12.71
N SER A 37 6.84 -22.78 -13.31
CA SER A 37 7.33 -21.39 -13.28
C SER A 37 7.23 -20.76 -11.90
N GLY A 38 6.30 -21.26 -11.06
CA GLY A 38 6.01 -20.74 -9.72
C GLY A 38 5.27 -19.41 -9.74
N GLU A 39 4.68 -19.00 -10.86
CA GLU A 39 4.01 -17.72 -11.02
C GLU A 39 2.68 -17.85 -11.78
N LEU A 40 1.62 -17.26 -11.22
CA LEU A 40 0.30 -17.09 -11.84
C LEU A 40 0.10 -15.60 -12.15
N ILE A 41 -0.22 -15.25 -13.40
CA ILE A 41 -0.34 -13.87 -13.85
C ILE A 41 -1.79 -13.46 -13.93
N MET A 42 -2.16 -12.42 -13.17
CA MET A 42 -3.49 -11.86 -13.18
C MET A 42 -3.48 -10.44 -13.75
N ALA A 43 -4.28 -10.16 -14.77
CA ALA A 43 -4.58 -8.81 -15.20
C ALA A 43 -5.88 -8.29 -14.56
N THR A 44 -5.91 -7.00 -14.22
CA THR A 44 -7.07 -6.37 -13.60
C THR A 44 -7.07 -4.85 -13.79
N LEU A 45 -8.15 -4.20 -13.37
CA LEU A 45 -8.26 -2.74 -13.31
C LEU A 45 -8.03 -2.27 -11.87
N SER A 46 -7.54 -1.03 -11.71
CA SER A 46 -7.51 -0.41 -10.38
C SER A 46 -8.93 -0.11 -9.90
N GLY A 47 -9.23 -0.43 -8.65
CA GLY A 47 -10.54 -0.16 -8.05
C GLY A 47 -10.74 -0.86 -6.72
N PRO A 48 -11.76 -0.42 -5.92
CA PRO A 48 -11.96 -0.92 -4.56
C PRO A 48 -12.36 -2.40 -4.49
N GLN A 49 -12.94 -2.95 -5.58
CA GLN A 49 -13.34 -4.36 -5.64
C GLN A 49 -12.35 -5.21 -6.42
N THR A 50 -11.57 -4.60 -7.30
CA THR A 50 -10.62 -5.29 -8.17
C THR A 50 -9.24 -5.39 -7.53
N TYR A 51 -8.51 -4.28 -7.53
CA TYR A 51 -7.15 -4.20 -6.99
C TYR A 51 -6.80 -2.77 -6.59
N TYR A 52 -6.20 -2.59 -5.42
CA TYR A 52 -5.62 -1.32 -5.00
C TYR A 52 -4.52 -1.55 -3.95
N ASP A 53 -3.57 -0.62 -3.90
CA ASP A 53 -2.59 -0.58 -2.81
C ASP A 53 -3.15 0.21 -1.62
N TYR A 54 -2.97 -0.34 -0.43
CA TYR A 54 -3.34 0.30 0.82
C TYR A 54 -2.17 0.20 1.81
N HIS A 55 -1.44 1.28 1.97
CA HIS A 55 -0.24 1.35 2.81
C HIS A 55 0.79 0.24 2.48
N GLY A 56 1.01 -0.02 1.19
CA GLY A 56 1.92 -1.06 0.72
C GLY A 56 1.39 -2.49 0.87
N LYS A 57 0.10 -2.66 1.16
CA LYS A 57 -0.60 -3.95 1.11
C LYS A 57 -1.61 -3.93 -0.03
N GLN A 58 -1.55 -4.96 -0.84
CA GLN A 58 -2.48 -5.16 -1.93
C GLN A 58 -3.82 -5.66 -1.40
N LEU A 59 -4.90 -5.05 -1.84
CA LEU A 59 -6.28 -5.34 -1.43
C LEU A 59 -7.21 -5.28 -2.63
N GLY A 60 -8.45 -5.69 -2.43
CA GLY A 60 -9.52 -5.79 -3.41
C GLY A 60 -10.11 -7.20 -3.41
N THR A 61 -11.43 -7.31 -3.46
CA THR A 61 -12.14 -8.61 -3.39
C THR A 61 -11.64 -9.58 -4.46
N GLN A 62 -11.48 -9.11 -5.71
CA GLN A 62 -11.00 -9.95 -6.83
C GLN A 62 -9.56 -10.36 -6.65
N TYR A 63 -8.72 -9.43 -6.25
CA TYR A 63 -7.31 -9.71 -5.94
C TYR A 63 -7.19 -10.79 -4.86
N LEU A 64 -7.92 -10.66 -3.75
CA LEU A 64 -7.85 -11.64 -2.65
C LEU A 64 -8.31 -13.03 -3.09
N ILE A 65 -9.35 -13.12 -3.94
CA ILE A 65 -9.78 -14.41 -4.51
C ILE A 65 -8.63 -15.03 -5.35
N CYS A 66 -8.02 -14.25 -6.25
CA CYS A 66 -6.91 -14.76 -7.07
C CYS A 66 -5.66 -15.08 -6.24
N GLN A 67 -5.39 -14.30 -5.17
CA GLN A 67 -4.29 -14.59 -4.25
C GLN A 67 -4.52 -15.92 -3.51
N HIS A 68 -5.72 -16.16 -2.99
CA HIS A 68 -6.04 -17.44 -2.33
C HIS A 68 -5.98 -18.62 -3.32
N PHE A 69 -6.36 -18.40 -4.57
CA PHE A 69 -6.21 -19.42 -5.60
C PHE A 69 -4.73 -19.71 -5.89
N ALA A 70 -3.91 -18.70 -6.10
CA ALA A 70 -2.46 -18.85 -6.30
C ALA A 70 -1.79 -19.58 -5.10
N ASP A 71 -2.20 -19.21 -3.87
CA ASP A 71 -1.72 -19.86 -2.65
C ASP A 71 -2.11 -21.35 -2.62
N SER A 72 -3.32 -21.72 -3.10
CA SER A 72 -3.77 -23.12 -3.18
C SER A 72 -2.97 -23.93 -4.19
N LEU A 73 -2.48 -23.28 -5.26
CA LEU A 73 -1.59 -23.90 -6.26
C LEU A 73 -0.13 -23.95 -5.81
N GLY A 74 0.24 -23.26 -4.72
CA GLY A 74 1.62 -23.13 -4.26
C GLY A 74 2.49 -22.21 -5.12
N VAL A 75 1.88 -21.27 -5.85
CA VAL A 75 2.56 -20.32 -6.74
C VAL A 75 2.39 -18.88 -6.28
N ARG A 76 3.22 -17.99 -6.80
CA ARG A 76 3.11 -16.55 -6.53
C ARG A 76 2.12 -15.90 -7.50
N LEU A 77 1.25 -15.03 -7.00
CA LEU A 77 0.41 -14.18 -7.85
C LEU A 77 1.21 -12.93 -8.31
N ARG A 78 1.30 -12.73 -9.64
CA ARG A 78 1.77 -11.49 -10.26
C ARG A 78 0.57 -10.71 -10.77
N VAL A 79 0.47 -9.42 -10.39
CA VAL A 79 -0.65 -8.56 -10.78
C VAL A 79 -0.19 -7.56 -11.82
N GLU A 80 -0.91 -7.51 -12.93
CA GLU A 80 -0.77 -6.55 -14.03
C GLU A 80 -1.98 -5.62 -14.04
N VAL A 81 -1.77 -4.34 -13.72
CA VAL A 81 -2.86 -3.36 -13.70
C VAL A 81 -2.99 -2.71 -15.06
N CYS A 82 -4.12 -2.96 -15.73
CA CYS A 82 -4.45 -2.40 -17.03
C CYS A 82 -5.10 -1.01 -16.89
N ARG A 83 -4.99 -0.19 -17.92
CA ARG A 83 -5.56 1.16 -17.95
C ARG A 83 -7.07 1.14 -18.14
N ASP A 84 -7.57 0.23 -18.96
CA ASP A 84 -8.99 0.12 -19.31
C ASP A 84 -9.38 -1.32 -19.64
N SER A 85 -10.68 -1.52 -19.85
CA SER A 85 -11.23 -2.83 -20.19
C SER A 85 -10.83 -3.35 -21.58
N ILE A 86 -10.41 -2.47 -22.49
CA ILE A 86 -9.95 -2.85 -23.83
C ILE A 86 -8.58 -3.50 -23.73
N GLU A 87 -7.66 -2.87 -23.00
CA GLU A 87 -6.35 -3.46 -22.72
C GLU A 87 -6.48 -4.79 -21.96
N LEU A 88 -7.39 -4.84 -20.98
CA LEU A 88 -7.65 -6.05 -20.20
C LEU A 88 -8.12 -7.22 -21.11
N ALA A 89 -9.08 -6.94 -22.01
CA ALA A 89 -9.59 -7.94 -22.95
C ALA A 89 -8.50 -8.40 -23.94
N ARG A 90 -7.72 -7.46 -24.47
CA ARG A 90 -6.62 -7.76 -25.39
C ARG A 90 -5.60 -8.71 -24.75
N ARG A 91 -5.16 -8.43 -23.53
CA ARG A 91 -4.18 -9.28 -22.83
C ARG A 91 -4.67 -10.71 -22.62
N LEU A 92 -5.98 -10.87 -22.37
CA LEU A 92 -6.59 -12.19 -22.27
C LEU A 92 -6.65 -12.91 -23.63
N GLU A 93 -6.98 -12.15 -24.71
CA GLU A 93 -7.08 -12.71 -26.08
C GLU A 93 -5.72 -13.08 -26.66
N GLU A 94 -4.68 -12.35 -26.30
CA GLU A 94 -3.29 -12.59 -26.74
C GLU A 94 -2.53 -13.55 -25.83
N ASP A 95 -3.19 -14.18 -24.86
CA ASP A 95 -2.62 -15.12 -23.86
C ASP A 95 -1.41 -14.55 -23.08
N GLU A 96 -1.39 -13.22 -22.88
CA GLU A 96 -0.35 -12.55 -22.09
C GLU A 96 -0.51 -12.77 -20.59
N VAL A 97 -1.69 -13.24 -20.15
CA VAL A 97 -2.04 -13.43 -18.74
C VAL A 97 -2.90 -14.69 -18.53
N ASP A 98 -2.79 -15.30 -17.34
CA ASP A 98 -3.50 -16.53 -17.01
C ASP A 98 -4.92 -16.28 -16.57
N LEU A 99 -5.14 -15.18 -15.83
CA LEU A 99 -6.43 -14.77 -15.27
C LEU A 99 -6.72 -13.31 -15.58
N VAL A 100 -7.99 -13.01 -15.78
CA VAL A 100 -8.51 -11.64 -15.81
C VAL A 100 -9.57 -11.47 -14.72
N ALA A 101 -9.37 -10.49 -13.87
CA ALA A 101 -10.35 -10.08 -12.86
C ALA A 101 -11.08 -8.81 -13.32
N TRP A 102 -12.36 -8.98 -13.70
CA TRP A 102 -13.22 -7.89 -14.15
C TRP A 102 -13.78 -7.09 -12.97
N ALA A 103 -14.27 -5.87 -13.24
CA ALA A 103 -14.84 -5.01 -12.19
C ALA A 103 -16.07 -5.60 -11.48
N THR A 104 -16.76 -6.56 -12.09
CA THR A 104 -17.91 -7.25 -11.48
C THR A 104 -17.41 -8.25 -10.43
N PRO A 105 -17.88 -8.18 -9.18
CA PRO A 105 -17.44 -9.09 -8.12
C PRO A 105 -17.63 -10.58 -8.47
N GLY A 106 -16.59 -11.37 -8.27
CA GLY A 106 -16.58 -12.79 -8.59
C GLY A 106 -16.45 -13.11 -10.08
N HIS A 107 -16.36 -12.11 -10.96
CA HIS A 107 -16.15 -12.32 -12.37
C HIS A 107 -14.64 -12.38 -12.68
N ILE A 108 -14.12 -13.60 -12.55
CA ILE A 108 -12.74 -13.94 -12.91
C ILE A 108 -12.80 -14.87 -14.11
N GLN A 109 -12.03 -14.56 -15.13
CA GLN A 109 -11.97 -15.33 -16.36
C GLN A 109 -10.56 -15.90 -16.54
N VAL A 110 -10.48 -17.18 -16.82
CA VAL A 110 -9.23 -17.90 -17.15
C VAL A 110 -8.96 -17.77 -18.64
N GLY A 111 -7.69 -17.76 -19.03
CA GLY A 111 -7.25 -17.79 -20.42
C GLY A 111 -7.92 -18.90 -21.24
N LYS A 112 -8.24 -18.64 -22.49
CA LYS A 112 -9.05 -19.56 -23.32
C LYS A 112 -8.35 -20.89 -23.58
N GLU A 113 -7.03 -20.86 -23.77
CA GLU A 113 -6.21 -22.03 -24.07
C GLU A 113 -5.73 -22.78 -22.80
N LYS A 114 -6.11 -22.28 -21.59
CA LYS A 114 -5.69 -22.84 -20.30
C LYS A 114 -6.78 -23.75 -19.73
N HIS A 115 -6.93 -24.91 -20.32
CA HIS A 115 -8.02 -25.86 -19.99
C HIS A 115 -7.89 -26.45 -18.59
N GLU A 116 -6.69 -26.91 -18.21
CA GLU A 116 -6.44 -27.53 -16.90
C GLU A 116 -6.56 -26.49 -15.79
N LEU A 117 -6.00 -25.29 -15.99
CA LEU A 117 -6.17 -24.17 -15.05
C LEU A 117 -7.64 -23.80 -14.87
N SER A 118 -8.44 -23.81 -15.96
CA SER A 118 -9.86 -23.50 -15.93
C SER A 118 -10.66 -24.51 -15.12
N GLU A 119 -10.40 -25.81 -15.28
CA GLU A 119 -11.04 -26.87 -14.53
C GLU A 119 -10.64 -26.84 -13.05
N GLU A 120 -9.37 -26.60 -12.76
CA GLU A 120 -8.87 -26.43 -11.39
C GLU A 120 -9.51 -25.22 -10.71
N PHE A 121 -9.57 -24.06 -11.40
CA PHE A 121 -10.24 -22.88 -10.87
C PHE A 121 -11.73 -23.12 -10.60
N LYS A 122 -12.46 -23.77 -11.50
CA LYS A 122 -13.89 -24.10 -11.33
C LYS A 122 -14.10 -25.04 -10.14
N SER A 123 -13.22 -26.03 -9.97
CA SER A 123 -13.27 -26.99 -8.87
C SER A 123 -13.03 -26.32 -7.51
N TRP A 124 -12.08 -25.38 -7.47
CA TRP A 124 -11.71 -24.65 -6.27
C TRP A 124 -12.68 -23.52 -5.93
N TYR A 125 -13.20 -22.79 -6.94
CA TYR A 125 -14.03 -21.62 -6.74
C TYR A 125 -15.42 -21.98 -6.19
N ARG A 126 -15.84 -21.22 -5.19
CA ARG A 126 -17.22 -21.28 -4.66
C ARG A 126 -17.75 -19.86 -4.43
N PRO A 127 -19.04 -19.58 -4.72
CA PRO A 127 -19.62 -18.24 -4.55
C PRO A 127 -19.49 -17.64 -3.14
N SER A 128 -19.41 -18.49 -2.09
CA SER A 128 -19.20 -18.05 -0.70
C SER A 128 -17.86 -17.34 -0.49
N LEU A 129 -16.84 -17.60 -1.34
CA LEU A 129 -15.54 -16.95 -1.28
C LEU A 129 -15.63 -15.43 -1.35
N ILE A 130 -16.59 -14.89 -2.12
CA ILE A 130 -16.78 -13.44 -2.22
C ILE A 130 -17.05 -12.83 -0.84
N GLU A 131 -17.95 -13.46 -0.06
CA GLU A 131 -18.27 -12.96 1.28
C GLU A 131 -17.15 -13.24 2.29
N GLU A 132 -16.43 -14.35 2.13
CA GLU A 132 -15.28 -14.70 2.97
C GLU A 132 -14.16 -13.65 2.81
N VAL A 133 -13.75 -13.36 1.57
CA VAL A 133 -12.69 -12.35 1.29
C VAL A 133 -13.13 -10.93 1.62
N ARG A 134 -14.41 -10.57 1.47
CA ARG A 134 -14.94 -9.27 1.91
C ARG A 134 -14.88 -9.11 3.43
N LYS A 135 -15.17 -10.16 4.17
CA LYS A 135 -15.01 -10.17 5.63
C LYS A 135 -13.54 -10.04 6.01
N GLU A 136 -12.67 -10.77 5.32
CA GLU A 136 -11.21 -10.66 5.50
C GLU A 136 -10.74 -9.23 5.22
N GLU A 137 -11.07 -8.65 4.07
CA GLU A 137 -10.73 -7.28 3.71
C GLU A 137 -11.29 -6.28 4.73
N THR A 138 -12.55 -6.43 5.13
CA THR A 138 -13.17 -5.59 6.17
C THR A 138 -12.44 -5.73 7.50
N ALA A 139 -12.10 -6.94 7.91
CA ALA A 139 -11.32 -7.20 9.12
C ALA A 139 -9.95 -6.54 9.03
N LEU A 140 -9.25 -6.66 7.90
CA LEU A 140 -7.96 -6.01 7.64
C LEU A 140 -8.08 -4.48 7.72
N LEU A 141 -9.12 -3.89 7.14
CA LEU A 141 -9.35 -2.44 7.14
C LEU A 141 -9.84 -1.90 8.49
N THR A 142 -10.59 -2.70 9.25
CA THR A 142 -11.15 -2.28 10.55
C THR A 142 -10.26 -2.64 11.73
N THR A 143 -9.30 -3.55 11.54
CA THR A 143 -8.34 -3.92 12.59
C THR A 143 -7.37 -2.76 12.87
N LYS A 144 -7.91 -1.57 13.14
CA LYS A 144 -7.23 -0.46 13.81
C LYS A 144 -6.88 -0.79 15.27
N LYS A 145 -6.85 -2.06 15.61
CA LYS A 145 -6.47 -2.52 16.94
C LYS A 145 -4.98 -2.85 17.01
N VAL A 146 -4.14 -1.88 16.69
CA VAL A 146 -3.09 -1.62 17.66
C VAL A 146 -3.85 -1.42 18.99
N ARG A 147 -3.62 -2.26 19.98
CA ARG A 147 -4.06 -1.97 21.35
C ARG A 147 -3.30 -0.71 21.76
N ARG A 148 -3.84 0.43 21.34
CA ARG A 148 -3.32 1.73 21.72
C ARG A 148 -3.59 1.82 23.21
N ARG A 149 -2.56 1.65 24.01
CA ARG A 149 -2.58 2.22 25.36
C ARG A 149 -2.78 3.70 25.13
N VAL A 150 -3.98 4.19 25.45
CA VAL A 150 -4.31 5.60 25.29
C VAL A 150 -3.43 6.35 26.27
N PHE A 151 -2.26 6.77 25.77
CA PHE A 151 -1.44 7.72 26.52
C PHE A 151 -2.10 9.10 26.39
N SER A 152 -1.98 9.89 27.44
CA SER A 152 -2.34 11.31 27.38
C SER A 152 -1.69 11.94 26.15
N PRO A 153 -2.39 12.83 25.42
CA PRO A 153 -1.78 13.57 24.30
C PRO A 153 -0.51 14.34 24.68
N MET A 154 -0.30 14.57 25.98
CA MET A 154 0.93 15.12 26.56
C MET A 154 1.23 14.39 27.87
N LEU A 155 2.50 14.00 28.05
CA LEU A 155 2.95 13.30 29.25
C LEU A 155 2.87 14.19 30.49
N ASP A 156 3.28 15.46 30.34
CA ASP A 156 3.13 16.51 31.36
C ASP A 156 2.88 17.87 30.67
N ALA A 157 1.62 18.28 30.68
CA ALA A 157 1.23 19.55 30.07
C ALA A 157 1.79 20.77 30.83
N LYS A 158 1.97 20.69 32.14
CA LYS A 158 2.51 21.78 32.97
C LYS A 158 4.02 21.89 32.83
N GLY A 159 4.72 20.75 32.79
CA GLY A 159 6.18 20.67 32.60
C GLY A 159 6.61 20.80 31.15
N GLY A 160 5.68 20.87 30.19
CA GLY A 160 6.00 21.03 28.78
C GLY A 160 6.57 19.77 28.12
N ILE A 161 6.26 18.58 28.66
CA ILE A 161 6.73 17.29 28.14
C ILE A 161 5.60 16.66 27.32
N ILE A 162 5.84 16.45 26.02
CA ILE A 162 4.89 15.79 25.14
C ILE A 162 4.98 14.28 25.29
N SER A 163 6.19 13.73 25.25
CA SER A 163 6.44 12.29 25.33
C SER A 163 7.78 11.97 25.97
N HIS A 164 8.04 10.70 26.23
CA HIS A 164 9.36 10.21 26.64
C HIS A 164 10.44 10.34 25.53
N TYR A 165 10.03 10.66 24.30
CA TYR A 165 10.88 10.66 23.12
C TYR A 165 11.18 12.07 22.59
N ASP A 166 10.81 13.13 23.34
CA ASP A 166 10.95 14.52 22.91
C ASP A 166 12.39 14.88 22.53
N HIS A 167 13.38 14.32 23.22
CA HIS A 167 14.79 14.54 22.91
C HIS A 167 15.20 13.99 21.52
N TYR A 168 14.63 12.86 21.08
CA TYR A 168 14.85 12.35 19.73
C TYR A 168 14.15 13.22 18.69
N PHE A 169 12.92 13.66 18.96
CA PHE A 169 12.23 14.58 18.05
C PHE A 169 12.99 15.90 17.88
N MET A 170 13.51 16.48 18.98
CA MET A 170 14.33 17.71 18.94
C MET A 170 15.64 17.51 18.19
N THR A 171 16.27 16.35 18.31
CA THR A 171 17.52 16.03 17.62
C THR A 171 17.30 15.90 16.13
N TYR A 172 16.43 14.96 15.73
CA TYR A 172 16.28 14.58 14.33
C TYR A 172 15.44 15.55 13.49
N SER A 173 14.50 16.31 14.08
CA SER A 173 13.70 17.29 13.34
C SER A 173 14.54 18.39 12.68
N ARG A 174 15.76 18.64 13.17
CA ARG A 174 16.71 19.63 12.59
C ARG A 174 17.14 19.25 11.18
N ASP A 175 17.31 17.96 10.90
CA ASP A 175 17.78 17.46 9.61
C ASP A 175 16.76 17.74 8.49
N ILE A 176 15.48 17.83 8.85
CA ILE A 176 14.37 18.12 7.93
C ILE A 176 13.81 19.54 8.09
N ARG A 177 14.38 20.35 8.96
CA ARG A 177 13.96 21.72 9.27
C ARG A 177 12.49 21.83 9.70
N TRP A 178 12.01 20.83 10.44
CA TRP A 178 10.67 20.86 11.03
C TRP A 178 10.71 21.33 12.48
N ASP A 179 9.58 21.87 12.94
CA ASP A 179 9.34 21.98 14.38
C ASP A 179 9.26 20.55 14.98
N TRP A 180 10.05 20.28 16.01
CA TRP A 180 10.07 18.98 16.66
C TRP A 180 8.69 18.54 17.17
N ARG A 181 7.81 19.51 17.51
CA ARG A 181 6.44 19.26 17.93
C ARG A 181 5.56 18.75 16.80
N LEU A 182 5.86 19.14 15.56
CA LEU A 182 5.18 18.57 14.39
C LEU A 182 5.55 17.09 14.20
N LEU A 183 6.83 16.74 14.38
CA LEU A 183 7.28 15.34 14.32
C LEU A 183 6.67 14.53 15.47
N ALA A 184 6.57 15.10 16.68
CA ALA A 184 5.85 14.49 17.80
C ALA A 184 4.36 14.32 17.51
N ALA A 185 3.71 15.30 16.88
CA ALA A 185 2.30 15.22 16.49
C ALA A 185 2.07 14.11 15.46
N GLN A 186 2.98 13.94 14.51
CA GLN A 186 2.96 12.83 13.56
C GLN A 186 3.13 11.49 14.28
N CYS A 187 4.13 11.34 15.14
CA CYS A 187 4.34 10.13 15.93
C CYS A 187 3.11 9.74 16.77
N TYR A 188 2.45 10.71 17.37
CA TYR A 188 1.20 10.44 18.07
C TYR A 188 0.12 9.91 17.13
N GLN A 189 0.00 10.45 15.92
CA GLN A 189 -0.99 9.99 14.93
C GLN A 189 -0.67 8.57 14.46
N GLU A 190 0.62 8.20 14.36
CA GLU A 190 1.06 6.88 13.93
C GLU A 190 0.83 5.81 15.01
N SER A 191 1.31 6.04 16.22
CA SER A 191 1.37 5.00 17.26
C SER A 191 0.83 5.41 18.63
N THR A 192 0.44 6.67 18.83
CA THR A 192 0.22 7.23 20.18
C THR A 192 1.42 7.07 21.11
N PHE A 193 2.62 7.20 20.54
CA PHE A 193 3.92 7.01 21.21
C PHE A 193 4.18 5.58 21.71
N ASP A 194 3.55 4.56 21.11
CA ASP A 194 3.83 3.17 21.45
C ASP A 194 4.97 2.62 20.57
N PRO A 195 6.18 2.35 21.15
CA PRO A 195 7.31 1.84 20.36
C PRO A 195 7.11 0.39 19.90
N ARG A 196 6.12 -0.32 20.44
CA ARG A 196 5.79 -1.71 20.07
C ARG A 196 4.58 -1.78 19.15
N ALA A 197 4.08 -0.65 18.66
CA ALA A 197 2.95 -0.62 17.77
C ALA A 197 3.25 -1.41 16.48
N VAL A 198 2.29 -2.25 16.08
CA VAL A 198 2.31 -2.97 14.81
C VAL A 198 0.95 -2.77 14.15
N SER A 199 0.95 -2.25 12.93
CA SER A 199 -0.28 -2.18 12.15
C SER A 199 -0.60 -3.53 11.50
N PHE A 200 -1.84 -3.71 11.05
CA PHE A 200 -2.24 -4.93 10.34
C PHE A 200 -1.50 -5.11 8.98
N VAL A 201 -1.04 -4.00 8.36
CA VAL A 201 -0.20 -4.03 7.15
C VAL A 201 1.28 -4.26 7.45
N GLY A 202 1.66 -4.40 8.73
CA GLY A 202 3.02 -4.71 9.15
C GLY A 202 3.91 -3.50 9.41
N ALA A 203 3.37 -2.27 9.43
CA ALA A 203 4.12 -1.08 9.86
C ALA A 203 4.48 -1.19 11.35
N LYS A 204 5.68 -0.74 11.73
CA LYS A 204 6.26 -1.00 13.06
C LYS A 204 6.77 0.25 13.76
N GLY A 205 6.63 0.26 15.08
CA GLY A 205 7.24 1.22 15.99
C GLY A 205 6.56 2.59 16.03
N LEU A 206 7.25 3.55 16.64
CA LEU A 206 6.72 4.90 16.93
C LEU A 206 6.16 5.62 15.71
N MET A 207 6.88 5.56 14.60
CA MET A 207 6.59 6.27 13.36
C MET A 207 5.98 5.35 12.29
N GLN A 208 5.59 4.12 12.65
CA GLN A 208 4.95 3.15 11.78
C GLN A 208 5.68 2.94 10.44
N ILE A 209 6.96 2.60 10.51
CA ILE A 209 7.77 2.33 9.33
C ILE A 209 7.39 0.97 8.73
N MET A 210 7.07 0.97 7.43
CA MET A 210 6.83 -0.26 6.68
C MET A 210 8.13 -1.05 6.50
N PRO A 211 8.09 -2.41 6.52
CA PRO A 211 9.27 -3.23 6.28
C PRO A 211 9.98 -2.91 4.96
N GLY A 212 9.24 -2.67 3.88
CA GLY A 212 9.81 -2.28 2.58
C GLY A 212 10.52 -0.92 2.63
N THR A 213 9.96 0.04 3.38
CA THR A 213 10.61 1.34 3.60
C THR A 213 11.89 1.19 4.43
N ALA A 214 11.88 0.31 5.45
CA ALA A 214 13.08 0.03 6.25
C ALA A 214 14.20 -0.56 5.37
N ASP A 215 13.86 -1.52 4.51
CA ASP A 215 14.81 -2.14 3.58
C ASP A 215 15.40 -1.10 2.61
N HIS A 216 14.54 -0.25 2.02
CA HIS A 216 14.96 0.85 1.14
C HIS A 216 15.94 1.81 1.84
N LEU A 217 15.70 2.11 3.13
CA LEU A 217 16.54 3.01 3.92
C LEU A 217 17.78 2.32 4.52
N GLY A 218 17.96 1.01 4.30
CA GLY A 218 19.05 0.23 4.85
C GLY A 218 18.93 0.02 6.37
N VAL A 219 17.72 0.05 6.93
CA VAL A 219 17.47 -0.12 8.36
C VAL A 219 17.05 -1.56 8.66
N PRO A 220 17.76 -2.28 9.54
CA PRO A 220 17.38 -3.64 9.90
C PRO A 220 15.96 -3.70 10.48
N ARG A 221 15.12 -4.58 9.94
CA ARG A 221 13.71 -4.75 10.38
C ARG A 221 13.56 -5.07 11.88
N SER A 222 14.57 -5.73 12.47
CA SER A 222 14.62 -6.03 13.90
C SER A 222 14.79 -4.78 14.78
N LYS A 223 15.33 -3.69 14.22
CA LYS A 223 15.56 -2.41 14.91
C LYS A 223 14.37 -1.46 14.87
N LEU A 224 13.29 -1.81 14.17
CA LEU A 224 12.11 -0.94 14.03
C LEU A 224 11.33 -0.72 15.35
N TYR A 225 11.60 -1.50 16.40
CA TYR A 225 11.03 -1.30 17.74
C TYR A 225 11.91 -0.45 18.65
N ASP A 226 13.14 -0.15 18.22
CA ASP A 226 14.03 0.76 18.91
C ASP A 226 13.60 2.21 18.62
N PRO A 227 13.27 3.01 19.66
CA PRO A 227 12.70 4.34 19.48
C PRO A 227 13.57 5.27 18.63
N GLU A 228 14.87 5.31 18.91
CA GLU A 228 15.78 6.20 18.21
C GLU A 228 15.93 5.81 16.74
N THR A 229 16.19 4.52 16.48
CA THR A 229 16.32 4.00 15.11
C THR A 229 15.05 4.25 14.30
N ASN A 230 13.87 4.06 14.90
CA ASN A 230 12.59 4.22 14.23
C ASN A 230 12.32 5.69 13.85
N ILE A 231 12.59 6.63 14.78
CA ILE A 231 12.45 8.07 14.53
C ILE A 231 13.47 8.54 13.47
N ALA A 232 14.74 8.11 13.58
CA ALA A 232 15.77 8.44 12.59
C ALA A 232 15.43 7.92 11.18
N ALA A 233 14.90 6.70 11.09
CA ALA A 233 14.41 6.13 9.82
C ALA A 233 13.27 6.96 9.23
N ALA A 234 12.29 7.35 10.05
CA ALA A 234 11.18 8.21 9.61
C ALA A 234 11.67 9.55 9.09
N VAL A 235 12.63 10.17 9.77
CA VAL A 235 13.20 11.46 9.34
C VAL A 235 13.95 11.32 8.01
N LYS A 236 14.70 10.24 7.78
CA LYS A 236 15.31 9.96 6.48
C LYS A 236 14.25 9.86 5.38
N TYR A 237 13.17 9.13 5.62
CA TYR A 237 12.07 8.99 4.67
C TYR A 237 11.36 10.33 4.41
N ILE A 238 11.08 11.12 5.45
CA ILE A 238 10.54 12.47 5.33
C ILE A 238 11.45 13.37 4.48
N ALA A 239 12.78 13.28 4.65
CA ALA A 239 13.72 14.02 3.84
C ALA A 239 13.67 13.65 2.35
N GLU A 240 13.44 12.37 2.03
CA GLU A 240 13.21 11.91 0.65
C GLU A 240 11.91 12.46 0.08
N LEU A 241 10.83 12.42 0.86
CA LEU A 241 9.55 13.01 0.47
C LEU A 241 9.66 14.53 0.26
N GLN A 242 10.41 15.25 1.09
CA GLN A 242 10.66 16.68 0.89
C GLN A 242 11.37 16.95 -0.44
N ARG A 243 12.32 16.10 -0.83
CA ARG A 243 12.99 16.20 -2.14
C ARG A 243 12.01 15.92 -3.29
N SER A 244 11.14 14.95 -3.11
CA SER A 244 10.08 14.62 -4.10
C SER A 244 9.12 15.79 -4.33
N PHE A 245 8.95 16.71 -3.37
CA PHE A 245 8.12 17.91 -3.48
C PHE A 245 8.91 19.22 -3.44
N ALA A 246 10.14 19.21 -3.98
CA ALA A 246 10.99 20.40 -4.03
C ALA A 246 10.41 21.52 -4.91
N ASP A 247 9.54 21.19 -5.85
CA ASP A 247 8.77 22.11 -6.70
C ASP A 247 7.79 23.00 -5.90
N ILE A 248 7.34 22.56 -4.73
CA ILE A 248 6.50 23.37 -3.83
C ILE A 248 7.40 24.26 -2.97
N ARG A 249 7.47 25.57 -3.30
CA ARG A 249 8.39 26.51 -2.63
C ARG A 249 7.97 26.84 -1.19
N ASP A 250 6.68 26.96 -0.94
CA ASP A 250 6.14 27.23 0.40
C ASP A 250 6.40 26.05 1.34
N HIS A 251 7.09 26.29 2.43
CA HIS A 251 7.48 25.27 3.40
C HIS A 251 6.27 24.67 4.14
N TYR A 252 5.27 25.50 4.44
CA TYR A 252 4.06 25.06 5.12
C TYR A 252 3.24 24.15 4.20
N GLU A 253 3.06 24.58 2.95
CA GLU A 253 2.36 23.77 1.94
C GLU A 253 3.13 22.49 1.67
N ARG A 254 4.43 22.54 1.38
CA ARG A 254 5.25 21.34 1.16
C ARG A 254 5.11 20.31 2.27
N THR A 255 5.06 20.76 3.53
CA THR A 255 4.88 19.87 4.68
C THR A 255 3.55 19.11 4.62
N ASN A 256 2.45 19.72 4.13
CA ASN A 256 1.17 19.03 3.98
C ASN A 256 1.26 17.89 2.96
N PHE A 257 1.93 18.14 1.82
CA PHE A 257 2.15 17.12 0.79
C PHE A 257 3.06 16.00 1.27
N VAL A 258 4.08 16.30 2.05
CA VAL A 258 4.96 15.32 2.68
C VAL A 258 4.18 14.44 3.66
N LEU A 259 3.38 15.02 4.55
CA LEU A 259 2.52 14.28 5.47
C LEU A 259 1.51 13.40 4.73
N ALA A 260 0.88 13.95 3.69
CA ALA A 260 -0.06 13.21 2.86
C ALA A 260 0.61 12.01 2.17
N SER A 261 1.82 12.22 1.63
CA SER A 261 2.57 11.17 0.94
C SER A 261 3.14 10.11 1.89
N TYR A 262 3.48 10.50 3.12
CA TYR A 262 3.89 9.55 4.14
C TYR A 262 2.79 8.52 4.46
N ASN A 263 1.54 8.98 4.50
CA ASN A 263 0.38 8.13 4.76
C ASN A 263 -0.16 7.45 3.48
N GLY A 264 -0.39 8.21 2.41
CA GLY A 264 -1.13 7.76 1.23
C GLY A 264 -0.27 7.44 0.01
N GLY A 265 1.06 7.61 0.11
CA GLY A 265 1.98 7.39 -1.00
C GLY A 265 2.12 8.57 -1.96
N THR A 266 3.35 8.81 -2.39
CA THR A 266 3.71 9.97 -3.24
C THR A 266 2.99 9.95 -4.59
N HIS A 267 2.80 8.79 -5.16
CA HIS A 267 2.25 8.63 -6.50
C HIS A 267 0.79 9.09 -6.59
N HIS A 268 -0.06 8.67 -5.66
CA HIS A 268 -1.44 9.13 -5.59
C HIS A 268 -1.57 10.63 -5.33
N ILE A 269 -0.68 11.19 -4.50
CA ILE A 269 -0.67 12.63 -4.27
C ILE A 269 -0.27 13.38 -5.53
N ARG A 270 0.68 12.87 -6.33
CA ARG A 270 1.04 13.44 -7.63
C ARG A 270 -0.09 13.34 -8.63
N ASP A 271 -0.82 12.22 -8.69
CA ASP A 271 -2.03 12.09 -9.52
C ASP A 271 -3.08 13.15 -9.13
N ALA A 272 -3.32 13.37 -7.84
CA ALA A 272 -4.25 14.41 -7.37
C ALA A 272 -3.78 15.83 -7.74
N MET A 273 -2.47 16.10 -7.74
CA MET A 273 -1.90 17.39 -8.18
C MET A 273 -2.14 17.62 -9.67
N GLU A 274 -1.96 16.60 -10.52
CA GLU A 274 -2.21 16.72 -11.98
C GLU A 274 -3.70 16.96 -12.27
N LEU A 275 -4.61 16.28 -11.57
CA LEU A 275 -6.05 16.55 -11.67
C LEU A 275 -6.40 17.98 -11.25
N ALA A 276 -5.84 18.45 -10.12
CA ALA A 276 -6.05 19.83 -9.65
C ALA A 276 -5.57 20.85 -10.69
N LYS A 277 -4.39 20.63 -11.26
CA LYS A 277 -3.80 21.48 -12.29
C LYS A 277 -4.67 21.52 -13.56
N ARG A 278 -5.14 20.37 -14.04
CA ARG A 278 -6.05 20.28 -15.18
C ARG A 278 -7.31 21.13 -14.98
N ASP A 279 -7.88 21.09 -13.77
CA ASP A 279 -9.12 21.79 -13.44
C ASP A 279 -8.87 23.26 -13.02
N GLY A 280 -7.68 23.82 -13.31
CA GLY A 280 -7.32 25.23 -13.06
C GLY A 280 -7.13 25.57 -11.58
N ARG A 281 -6.91 24.55 -10.72
CA ARG A 281 -6.59 24.74 -9.30
C ARG A 281 -5.08 24.80 -9.09
N ASN A 282 -4.68 25.37 -7.95
CA ASN A 282 -3.26 25.45 -7.63
C ASN A 282 -2.72 24.08 -7.16
N PRO A 283 -1.88 23.38 -7.96
CA PRO A 283 -1.35 22.06 -7.62
C PRO A 283 -0.38 22.08 -6.44
N HIS A 284 0.08 23.27 -6.00
CA HIS A 284 1.01 23.44 -4.89
C HIS A 284 0.33 23.93 -3.61
N ARG A 285 -1.01 23.98 -3.57
CA ARG A 285 -1.79 24.36 -2.40
C ARG A 285 -2.61 23.18 -1.89
N TRP A 286 -2.34 22.74 -0.67
CA TRP A 286 -2.99 21.56 -0.09
C TRP A 286 -4.52 21.66 -0.04
N ALA A 287 -5.05 22.84 0.27
CA ALA A 287 -6.49 23.07 0.29
C ALA A 287 -7.18 22.77 -1.06
N ASP A 288 -6.46 23.01 -2.18
CA ASP A 288 -6.96 22.69 -3.51
C ASP A 288 -6.79 21.18 -3.81
N VAL A 289 -5.58 20.64 -3.58
CA VAL A 289 -5.23 19.26 -3.95
C VAL A 289 -5.94 18.22 -3.07
N SER A 290 -6.15 18.50 -1.79
CA SER A 290 -6.83 17.58 -0.88
C SER A 290 -8.23 17.18 -1.35
N THR A 291 -8.92 18.06 -2.08
CA THR A 291 -10.23 17.75 -2.67
C THR A 291 -10.12 16.69 -3.77
N TYR A 292 -9.02 16.67 -4.52
CA TYR A 292 -8.76 15.67 -5.56
C TYR A 292 -8.24 14.36 -4.96
N VAL A 293 -7.50 14.41 -3.86
CA VAL A 293 -7.17 13.22 -3.07
C VAL A 293 -8.46 12.49 -2.65
N LEU A 294 -9.49 13.22 -2.20
CA LEU A 294 -10.81 12.63 -1.89
C LEU A 294 -11.49 12.05 -3.13
N LYS A 295 -11.40 12.76 -4.26
CA LYS A 295 -12.02 12.36 -5.52
C LYS A 295 -11.41 11.08 -6.11
N LEU A 296 -10.15 10.74 -5.83
CA LEU A 296 -9.53 9.50 -6.26
C LEU A 296 -10.22 8.23 -5.71
N ALA A 297 -11.20 8.36 -4.82
CA ALA A 297 -12.08 7.27 -4.43
C ALA A 297 -13.25 7.02 -5.41
N SER A 298 -13.48 7.90 -6.38
CA SER A 298 -14.59 7.80 -7.33
C SER A 298 -14.11 7.33 -8.71
N PRO A 299 -14.86 6.44 -9.41
CA PRO A 299 -14.49 5.88 -10.72
C PRO A 299 -14.20 6.95 -11.77
N GLN A 300 -14.95 8.05 -11.76
CA GLN A 300 -14.75 9.18 -12.68
C GLN A 300 -13.34 9.78 -12.59
N TYR A 301 -12.68 9.69 -11.43
CA TYR A 301 -11.37 10.28 -11.21
C TYR A 301 -10.25 9.25 -11.23
N TYR A 302 -10.41 8.09 -10.58
CA TYR A 302 -9.33 7.11 -10.60
C TYR A 302 -9.16 6.39 -11.95
N ASN A 303 -10.17 6.44 -12.84
CA ASN A 303 -10.06 5.98 -14.23
C ASN A 303 -9.71 7.11 -15.22
N ASP A 304 -9.46 8.32 -14.73
CA ASP A 304 -9.05 9.45 -15.57
C ASP A 304 -7.68 9.16 -16.22
N PRO A 305 -7.49 9.43 -17.53
CA PRO A 305 -6.21 9.17 -18.21
C PRO A 305 -4.98 9.85 -17.61
N LEU A 306 -5.14 10.91 -16.81
CA LEU A 306 -4.06 11.58 -16.08
C LEU A 306 -3.64 10.81 -14.83
N VAL A 307 -4.50 9.96 -14.30
CA VAL A 307 -4.26 9.18 -13.09
C VAL A 307 -3.52 7.90 -13.44
N LYS A 308 -2.32 7.74 -12.93
CA LYS A 308 -1.44 6.61 -13.25
C LYS A 308 -1.53 5.48 -12.23
N TYR A 309 -1.92 5.81 -11.00
CA TYR A 309 -1.92 4.86 -9.88
C TYR A 309 -3.32 4.48 -9.41
N GLY A 310 -4.36 5.02 -10.07
CA GLY A 310 -5.73 4.57 -9.93
C GLY A 310 -6.38 4.92 -8.58
N TYR A 311 -7.15 3.97 -8.06
CA TYR A 311 -7.97 4.15 -6.86
C TYR A 311 -7.15 4.41 -5.59
N MET A 312 -7.63 5.38 -4.77
CA MET A 312 -7.07 5.71 -3.47
C MET A 312 -8.18 5.95 -2.43
N ARG A 313 -7.98 5.47 -1.20
CA ARG A 313 -8.83 5.81 -0.02
C ARG A 313 -8.46 7.18 0.55
N GLY A 314 -8.64 8.22 -0.25
CA GLY A 314 -8.14 9.57 0.03
C GLY A 314 -8.62 10.21 1.34
N SER A 315 -9.80 9.80 1.86
CA SER A 315 -10.35 10.34 3.11
C SER A 315 -9.43 10.11 4.32
N GLU A 316 -8.74 8.97 4.39
CA GLU A 316 -7.83 8.66 5.48
C GLU A 316 -6.61 9.59 5.47
N THR A 317 -6.08 9.85 4.27
CA THR A 317 -4.91 10.73 4.10
C THR A 317 -5.24 12.19 4.39
N VAL A 318 -6.39 12.68 3.94
CA VAL A 318 -6.82 14.06 4.23
C VAL A 318 -7.06 14.24 5.74
N ASP A 319 -7.71 13.27 6.37
CA ASP A 319 -7.95 13.25 7.81
C ASP A 319 -6.63 13.17 8.62
N TYR A 320 -5.67 12.36 8.14
CA TYR A 320 -4.34 12.24 8.73
C TYR A 320 -3.61 13.60 8.77
N VAL A 321 -3.54 14.31 7.66
CA VAL A 321 -2.91 15.65 7.60
C VAL A 321 -3.63 16.62 8.54
N SER A 322 -4.96 16.66 8.51
CA SER A 322 -5.77 17.53 9.35
C SER A 322 -5.52 17.28 10.84
N LYS A 323 -5.54 16.02 11.28
CA LYS A 323 -5.32 15.64 12.69
C LYS A 323 -3.91 16.00 13.17
N ILE A 324 -2.88 15.79 12.34
CA ILE A 324 -1.51 16.19 12.69
C ILE A 324 -1.39 17.68 12.83
N ARG A 325 -1.96 18.46 11.92
CA ARG A 325 -1.95 19.94 11.99
C ARG A 325 -2.67 20.45 13.23
N GLN A 326 -3.85 19.93 13.52
CA GLN A 326 -4.60 20.29 14.72
C GLN A 326 -3.81 19.98 16.00
N ARG A 327 -3.18 18.82 16.07
CA ARG A 327 -2.36 18.41 17.21
C ARG A 327 -1.10 19.26 17.35
N HIS A 328 -0.43 19.55 16.23
CA HIS A 328 0.72 20.45 16.22
C HIS A 328 0.36 21.83 16.76
N ALA A 329 -0.78 22.40 16.34
CA ALA A 329 -1.27 23.66 16.88
C ALA A 329 -1.47 23.58 18.42
N GLY A 330 -1.99 22.47 18.92
CA GLY A 330 -2.11 22.22 20.37
C GLY A 330 -0.76 22.11 21.10
N TYR A 331 0.29 21.68 20.42
CA TYR A 331 1.63 21.55 20.98
C TYR A 331 2.47 22.84 20.90
N GLN A 332 2.06 23.86 20.17
CA GLN A 332 2.83 25.11 20.00
C GLN A 332 3.03 25.89 21.32
N GLY A 333 2.16 25.72 22.29
CA GLY A 333 2.31 26.30 23.63
C GLY A 333 3.40 25.63 24.51
N VAL A 334 3.93 24.49 24.08
CA VAL A 334 4.93 23.74 24.82
C VAL A 334 6.31 24.37 24.63
N LYS A 335 6.95 24.82 25.71
CA LYS A 335 8.31 25.36 25.68
C LYS A 335 9.31 24.26 25.30
N THR A 336 10.31 24.59 24.48
CA THR A 336 11.43 23.66 24.22
C THR A 336 12.23 23.50 25.50
N PRO A 337 12.38 22.28 26.06
CA PRO A 337 13.19 22.07 27.24
C PRO A 337 14.65 22.47 26.99
N HIS A 338 15.31 23.09 27.98
CA HIS A 338 16.76 23.31 27.90
C HIS A 338 17.47 21.96 27.74
N MET A 339 18.44 21.89 26.81
CA MET A 339 19.26 20.69 26.59
C MET A 339 20.05 20.35 27.86
N GLY A 340 19.56 19.46 28.66
CA GLY A 340 20.08 19.03 29.95
C GLY A 340 19.17 18.02 30.63
N PHE A 341 17.96 17.86 30.11
CA PHE A 341 17.01 16.89 30.63
C PHE A 341 17.25 15.52 29.97
N HIS A 342 17.94 14.61 30.66
CA HIS A 342 17.91 13.18 30.36
C HIS A 342 16.72 12.59 31.08
N PRO A 343 15.63 12.17 30.44
CA PRO A 343 14.58 11.43 31.11
C PRO A 343 15.21 10.12 31.62
N SER A 344 15.18 9.92 32.94
CA SER A 344 15.53 8.65 33.55
C SER A 344 14.74 7.54 32.87
N GLN A 345 15.38 6.39 32.63
CA GLN A 345 14.74 5.20 32.03
C GLN A 345 13.36 4.93 32.64
N PRO A 346 12.40 4.40 31.89
CA PRO A 346 11.07 4.13 32.42
C PRO A 346 11.20 3.22 33.64
N ARG A 347 10.72 3.69 34.78
CA ARG A 347 10.60 2.86 35.99
C ARG A 347 9.82 1.62 35.58
N LYS A 348 10.36 0.43 35.90
CA LYS A 348 9.62 -0.83 35.78
C LYS A 348 8.24 -0.63 36.40
N ALA A 349 7.21 -0.94 35.62
CA ALA A 349 5.82 -0.79 36.04
C ALA A 349 5.65 -1.44 37.41
N ASP A 350 5.34 -0.60 38.40
CA ASP A 350 4.97 -1.03 39.74
C ASP A 350 3.71 -1.87 39.62
N LYS A 351 3.78 -3.14 40.00
CA LYS A 351 2.66 -4.08 40.05
C LYS A 351 1.69 -3.69 41.15
N ARG A 352 1.06 -2.53 41.07
CA ARG A 352 -0.10 -2.22 41.91
C ARG A 352 -1.29 -2.94 41.35
N LYS A 353 -1.75 -3.96 42.07
CA LYS A 353 -3.01 -4.66 41.86
C LYS A 353 -4.11 -3.65 41.58
N ASN A 354 -4.75 -3.77 40.42
CA ASN A 354 -5.99 -3.06 40.12
C ASN A 354 -7.06 -3.51 41.14
N LYS A 355 -7.63 -2.54 41.85
CA LYS A 355 -8.64 -2.74 42.90
C LYS A 355 -10.06 -2.93 42.32
N TYR A 356 -10.18 -3.25 41.02
CA TYR A 356 -11.44 -3.42 40.30
C TYR A 356 -11.37 -4.64 39.37
N ASP A 357 -11.00 -5.81 39.91
CA ASP A 357 -11.42 -7.09 39.33
C ASP A 357 -12.61 -7.57 40.14
N ILE A 358 -13.81 -7.42 39.55
CA ILE A 358 -15.01 -8.20 39.79
C ILE A 358 -15.43 -8.76 38.46
#